data_69ff63f198affb0051d695e3733e9297
#
_entry.id   69ff63f198affb0051d695e3733e9297
#
_cell.length_a   1.000
_cell.length_b   1.000
_cell.length_c   1.000
_cell.angle_alpha   90.00
_cell.angle_beta   90.00
_cell.angle_gamma   90.00
#
_symmetry.space_group_name_H-M   'P 1'
#
loop_
_entity.id
_entity.type
_entity.pdbx_description
1 polymer ?
#
loop_
_entity_poly.entity_id
_entity_poly.type
_entity_poly.pdbx_seq_one_letter_code
_entity_poly.pdbx_strand_id
1 'polypeptide(L)'
;RGIETIVKDRDPRDAWVFVGRVCGVCTSIHSLCSVRAVENAFDIVIPPNAQMVRNIMTSVLYMHDHVVHFYQLHALDWVDVVSALKADPTEASLLAQKLSPWPKSSTGYFTALKERLNKFVGSGQLGIFANGYWGHPAYKLTPEQNLIAVAHYLEALEWQKEIVKVH
;
A
#
# COMPACT_ATOMS: atom_id res chain seq x y z
N ARG A 1 -3.18 15.65 18.84
CA ARG A 1 -2.23 15.57 19.94
C ARG A 1 -1.02 16.46 19.64
N GLY A 2 -1.15 17.76 19.93
CA GLY A 2 -0.08 18.72 19.70
C GLY A 2 -0.09 19.39 18.32
N ILE A 3 -0.88 18.93 17.36
CA ILE A 3 -1.02 19.57 16.05
C ILE A 3 -1.60 20.97 16.20
N GLU A 4 -2.59 21.15 17.04
CA GLU A 4 -3.19 22.42 17.40
C GLU A 4 -2.12 23.39 17.94
N THR A 5 -1.14 22.90 18.67
CA THR A 5 -0.02 23.70 19.17
C THR A 5 0.97 24.07 18.07
N ILE A 6 1.24 23.13 17.16
CA ILE A 6 2.16 23.34 16.04
C ILE A 6 1.63 24.39 15.06
N VAL A 7 0.33 24.41 14.78
CA VAL A 7 -0.28 25.36 13.83
C VAL A 7 -0.70 26.69 14.47
N LYS A 8 -0.70 26.76 15.81
CA LYS A 8 -1.06 27.99 16.52
C LYS A 8 -0.11 29.13 16.13
N ASP A 9 -0.69 30.34 15.92
CA ASP A 9 0.02 31.54 15.54
C ASP A 9 0.77 31.50 14.20
N ARG A 10 0.47 30.49 13.35
CA ARG A 10 0.97 30.40 11.97
C ARG A 10 -0.03 30.97 10.98
N ASP A 11 0.46 31.37 9.82
CA ASP A 11 -0.41 31.74 8.72
C ASP A 11 -1.30 30.54 8.35
N PRO A 12 -2.63 30.68 8.34
CA PRO A 12 -3.53 29.58 8.01
C PRO A 12 -3.30 29.01 6.60
N ARG A 13 -2.76 29.83 5.67
CA ARG A 13 -2.41 29.39 4.32
C ARG A 13 -1.26 28.40 4.28
N ASP A 14 -0.43 28.35 5.31
CA ASP A 14 0.70 27.42 5.44
C ASP A 14 0.37 26.20 6.30
N ALA A 15 -0.78 26.17 6.97
CA ALA A 15 -1.17 25.10 7.89
C ALA A 15 -1.15 23.72 7.23
N TRP A 16 -1.53 23.61 5.96
CA TRP A 16 -1.56 22.37 5.21
C TRP A 16 -0.20 21.67 5.12
N VAL A 17 0.91 22.43 5.08
CA VAL A 17 2.28 21.88 5.02
C VAL A 17 2.59 21.10 6.28
N PHE A 18 2.21 21.62 7.45
CA PHE A 18 2.43 20.96 8.74
C PHE A 18 1.46 19.82 8.96
N VAL A 19 0.18 20.05 8.68
CA VAL A 19 -0.87 19.05 8.87
C VAL A 19 -0.68 17.85 7.95
N GLY A 20 -0.20 18.04 6.73
CA GLY A 20 0.17 16.96 5.83
C GLY A 20 1.26 16.03 6.38
N ARG A 21 2.13 16.50 7.27
CA ARG A 21 3.20 15.69 7.86
C ARG A 21 2.77 14.84 9.05
N VAL A 22 1.51 14.89 9.44
CA VAL A 22 0.94 14.02 10.49
C VAL A 22 0.98 12.54 10.08
N CYS A 23 0.85 12.28 8.78
CA CYS A 23 0.84 10.94 8.23
C CYS A 23 1.64 10.87 6.92
N GLY A 24 2.48 9.85 6.77
CA GLY A 24 3.27 9.63 5.56
C GLY A 24 2.48 8.92 4.44
N VAL A 25 1.46 8.13 4.79
CA VAL A 25 0.60 7.43 3.83
C VAL A 25 -0.54 8.33 3.36
N CYS A 26 -1.20 9.04 4.29
CA CYS A 26 -2.39 9.86 4.03
C CYS A 26 -2.10 11.37 3.99
N THR A 27 -0.90 11.76 3.62
CA THR A 27 -0.43 13.16 3.56
C THR A 27 -1.39 14.06 2.79
N SER A 28 -1.79 13.65 1.60
CA SER A 28 -2.64 14.45 0.70
C SER A 28 -4.01 14.72 1.28
N ILE A 29 -4.62 13.74 1.95
CA ILE A 29 -5.95 13.95 2.56
C ILE A 29 -5.90 14.90 3.76
N HIS A 30 -4.85 14.82 4.58
CA HIS A 30 -4.65 15.78 5.69
C HIS A 30 -4.44 17.19 5.16
N SER A 31 -3.61 17.35 4.12
CA SER A 31 -3.39 18.64 3.46
C SER A 31 -4.68 19.20 2.88
N LEU A 32 -5.45 18.40 2.17
CA LEU A 32 -6.73 18.81 1.59
C LEU A 32 -7.76 19.20 2.65
N CYS A 33 -7.85 18.45 3.75
CA CYS A 33 -8.72 18.80 4.87
C CYS A 33 -8.34 20.16 5.49
N SER A 34 -7.04 20.42 5.66
CA SER A 34 -6.54 21.70 6.16
C SER A 34 -6.90 22.84 5.22
N VAL A 35 -6.68 22.68 3.92
CA VAL A 35 -7.04 23.68 2.90
C VAL A 35 -8.54 23.96 2.92
N ARG A 36 -9.38 22.92 2.93
CA ARG A 36 -10.85 23.09 2.99
C ARG A 36 -11.32 23.77 4.26
N ALA A 37 -10.67 23.52 5.40
CA ALA A 37 -10.99 24.21 6.64
C ALA A 37 -10.73 25.73 6.54
N VAL A 38 -9.61 26.12 5.93
CA VAL A 38 -9.25 27.54 5.71
C VAL A 38 -10.19 28.17 4.68
N GLU A 39 -10.48 27.50 3.58
CA GLU A 39 -11.44 27.96 2.56
C GLU A 39 -12.82 28.20 3.16
N ASN A 40 -13.29 27.31 4.01
CA ASN A 40 -14.57 27.45 4.69
C ASN A 40 -14.56 28.61 5.70
N ALA A 41 -13.44 28.82 6.42
CA ALA A 41 -13.32 29.90 7.39
C ALA A 41 -13.29 31.29 6.74
N PHE A 42 -12.84 31.40 5.51
CA PHE A 42 -12.74 32.66 4.76
C PHE A 42 -13.78 32.79 3.63
N ASP A 43 -14.78 31.91 3.58
CA ASP A 43 -15.83 31.89 2.56
C ASP A 43 -15.26 31.90 1.12
N ILE A 44 -14.16 31.19 0.89
CA ILE A 44 -13.52 31.15 -0.43
C ILE A 44 -14.32 30.27 -1.37
N VAL A 45 -14.77 30.85 -2.47
CA VAL A 45 -15.46 30.12 -3.53
C VAL A 45 -14.43 29.43 -4.45
N ILE A 46 -14.48 28.12 -4.51
CA ILE A 46 -13.56 27.33 -5.33
C ILE A 46 -14.07 27.26 -6.77
N PRO A 47 -13.25 27.62 -7.79
CA PRO A 47 -13.63 27.50 -9.18
C PRO A 47 -13.97 26.05 -9.56
N PRO A 48 -14.97 25.79 -10.42
CA PRO A 48 -15.40 24.45 -10.79
C PRO A 48 -14.25 23.56 -11.31
N ASN A 49 -13.35 24.09 -12.12
CA ASN A 49 -12.20 23.34 -12.64
C ASN A 49 -11.23 22.94 -11.55
N ALA A 50 -10.97 23.82 -10.56
CA ALA A 50 -10.13 23.48 -9.40
C ALA A 50 -10.78 22.36 -8.56
N GLN A 51 -12.11 22.41 -8.37
CA GLN A 51 -12.82 21.34 -7.68
C GLN A 51 -12.75 20.02 -8.47
N MET A 52 -12.82 20.07 -9.80
CA MET A 52 -12.70 18.89 -10.65
C MET A 52 -11.31 18.25 -10.56
N VAL A 53 -10.23 19.05 -10.59
CA VAL A 53 -8.85 18.58 -10.40
C VAL A 53 -8.71 17.92 -9.02
N ARG A 54 -9.20 18.55 -7.96
CA ARG A 54 -9.18 17.97 -6.59
C ARG A 54 -9.94 16.64 -6.52
N ASN A 55 -11.05 16.53 -7.22
CA ASN A 55 -11.82 15.27 -7.26
C ASN A 55 -11.04 14.16 -7.96
N ILE A 56 -10.34 14.45 -9.06
CA ILE A 56 -9.48 13.48 -9.75
C ILE A 56 -8.36 13.01 -8.80
N MET A 57 -7.62 13.94 -8.20
CA MET A 57 -6.55 13.61 -7.26
C MET A 57 -7.06 12.79 -6.08
N THR A 58 -8.20 13.17 -5.50
CA THR A 58 -8.80 12.42 -4.37
C THR A 58 -9.27 11.02 -4.80
N SER A 59 -9.79 10.86 -6.01
CA SER A 59 -10.20 9.56 -6.54
C SER A 59 -9.00 8.63 -6.76
N VAL A 60 -7.90 9.16 -7.28
CA VAL A 60 -6.65 8.42 -7.45
C VAL A 60 -6.07 8.02 -6.09
N LEU A 61 -6.05 8.95 -5.13
CA LEU A 61 -5.63 8.67 -3.76
C LEU A 61 -6.50 7.57 -3.13
N TYR A 62 -7.81 7.62 -3.32
CA TYR A 62 -8.72 6.60 -2.83
C TYR A 62 -8.37 5.20 -3.35
N MET A 63 -8.11 5.07 -4.66
CA MET A 63 -7.68 3.80 -5.25
C MET A 63 -6.33 3.35 -4.71
N HIS A 64 -5.36 4.26 -4.65
CA HIS A 64 -4.02 4.00 -4.11
C HIS A 64 -4.09 3.49 -2.67
N ASP A 65 -4.82 4.19 -1.80
CA ASP A 65 -4.88 3.86 -0.38
C ASP A 65 -5.56 2.51 -0.11
N HIS A 66 -6.56 2.13 -0.90
CA HIS A 66 -7.18 0.81 -0.77
C HIS A 66 -6.21 -0.32 -1.12
N VAL A 67 -5.43 -0.17 -2.19
CA VAL A 67 -4.44 -1.17 -2.59
C VAL A 67 -3.30 -1.24 -1.58
N VAL A 68 -2.77 -0.09 -1.17
CA VAL A 68 -1.70 -0.02 -0.17
C VAL A 68 -2.16 -0.59 1.18
N HIS A 69 -3.37 -0.25 1.62
CA HIS A 69 -3.89 -0.77 2.88
C HIS A 69 -4.02 -2.30 2.83
N PHE A 70 -4.60 -2.84 1.76
CA PHE A 70 -4.78 -4.28 1.63
C PHE A 70 -3.44 -5.02 1.62
N TYR A 71 -2.51 -4.61 0.77
CA TYR A 71 -1.24 -5.35 0.60
C TYR A 71 -0.20 -5.00 1.66
N GLN A 72 0.10 -3.71 1.88
CA GLN A 72 1.23 -3.30 2.69
C GLN A 72 0.91 -3.22 4.19
N LEU A 73 -0.35 -3.04 4.56
CA LEU A 73 -0.75 -2.98 5.97
C LEU A 73 -1.44 -4.24 6.44
N HIS A 74 -2.30 -4.85 5.62
CA HIS A 74 -3.18 -5.93 6.07
C HIS A 74 -2.71 -7.34 5.67
N ALA A 75 -2.14 -7.49 4.48
CA ALA A 75 -1.78 -8.82 3.97
C ALA A 75 -0.82 -9.59 4.88
N LEU A 76 0.11 -8.91 5.54
CA LEU A 76 1.08 -9.54 6.45
C LEU A 76 0.47 -10.09 7.76
N ASP A 77 -0.80 -9.77 8.03
CA ASP A 77 -1.52 -10.37 9.16
C ASP A 77 -1.86 -11.85 8.92
N TRP A 78 -1.82 -12.32 7.67
CA TRP A 78 -2.21 -13.68 7.27
C TRP A 78 -1.29 -14.33 6.23
N VAL A 79 -0.41 -13.57 5.55
CA VAL A 79 0.57 -14.08 4.59
C VAL A 79 1.89 -14.41 5.28
N ASP A 80 2.37 -15.64 5.13
CA ASP A 80 3.67 -16.08 5.63
C ASP A 80 4.69 -16.10 4.49
N VAL A 81 5.54 -15.08 4.44
CA VAL A 81 6.59 -14.93 3.41
C VAL A 81 7.61 -16.08 3.46
N VAL A 82 7.94 -16.55 4.65
CA VAL A 82 8.93 -17.66 4.81
C VAL A 82 8.32 -18.99 4.36
N SER A 83 7.04 -19.22 4.62
CA SER A 83 6.33 -20.42 4.15
C SER A 83 6.29 -20.49 2.62
N ALA A 84 6.25 -19.37 1.92
CA ALA A 84 6.27 -19.30 0.45
C ALA A 84 7.52 -19.99 -0.17
N LEU A 85 8.62 -20.10 0.58
CA LEU A 85 9.84 -20.80 0.12
C LEU A 85 9.66 -22.31 -0.05
N LYS A 86 8.65 -22.89 0.58
CA LYS A 86 8.33 -24.33 0.48
C LYS A 86 7.43 -24.64 -0.72
N ALA A 87 6.88 -23.61 -1.38
CA ALA A 87 5.96 -23.79 -2.48
C ALA A 87 6.57 -24.50 -3.68
N ASP A 88 5.77 -25.30 -4.37
CA ASP A 88 6.07 -25.76 -5.72
C ASP A 88 5.62 -24.70 -6.73
N PRO A 89 6.54 -24.14 -7.57
CA PRO A 89 6.19 -23.11 -8.54
C PRO A 89 5.17 -23.57 -9.60
N THR A 90 5.14 -24.86 -9.94
CA THR A 90 4.19 -25.40 -10.92
C THR A 90 2.79 -25.45 -10.32
N GLU A 91 2.67 -25.96 -9.10
CA GLU A 91 1.38 -25.99 -8.37
C GLU A 91 0.88 -24.58 -8.09
N ALA A 92 1.77 -23.66 -7.72
CA ALA A 92 1.42 -22.23 -7.56
C ALA A 92 0.89 -21.63 -8.87
N SER A 93 1.52 -21.94 -10.00
CA SER A 93 1.08 -21.51 -11.34
C SER A 93 -0.32 -22.04 -11.68
N LEU A 94 -0.54 -23.34 -11.50
CA LEU A 94 -1.84 -23.96 -11.77
C LEU A 94 -2.95 -23.36 -10.88
N LEU A 95 -2.66 -23.15 -9.61
CA LEU A 95 -3.59 -22.52 -8.66
C LEU A 95 -3.90 -21.08 -9.06
N ALA A 96 -2.88 -20.28 -9.37
CA ALA A 96 -3.05 -18.88 -9.77
C ALA A 96 -3.91 -18.74 -11.02
N GLN A 97 -3.65 -19.55 -12.05
CA GLN A 97 -4.42 -19.54 -13.31
C GLN A 97 -5.87 -20.00 -13.13
N LYS A 98 -6.12 -20.86 -12.16
CA LYS A 98 -7.49 -21.27 -11.79
C LYS A 98 -8.25 -20.16 -11.07
N LEU A 99 -7.56 -19.34 -10.30
CA LEU A 99 -8.18 -18.28 -9.50
C LEU A 99 -8.46 -17.01 -10.29
N SER A 100 -7.58 -16.66 -11.23
CA SER A 100 -7.65 -15.38 -11.94
C SER A 100 -6.93 -15.44 -13.29
N PRO A 101 -7.40 -14.71 -14.33
CA PRO A 101 -6.72 -14.55 -15.60
C PRO A 101 -5.50 -13.62 -15.54
N TRP A 102 -4.91 -13.43 -14.38
CA TRP A 102 -3.78 -12.52 -14.20
C TRP A 102 -2.57 -12.99 -15.02
N PRO A 103 -1.93 -12.10 -15.83
CA PRO A 103 -0.92 -12.50 -16.81
C PRO A 103 0.38 -13.01 -16.20
N LYS A 104 0.75 -12.56 -15.00
CA LYS A 104 1.96 -12.99 -14.30
C LYS A 104 1.69 -14.21 -13.42
N SER A 105 1.38 -15.32 -14.05
CA SER A 105 0.97 -16.57 -13.38
C SER A 105 1.69 -17.81 -13.90
N SER A 106 2.76 -17.66 -14.70
CA SER A 106 3.49 -18.81 -15.26
C SER A 106 4.40 -19.48 -14.21
N THR A 107 4.70 -20.76 -14.43
CA THR A 107 5.69 -21.51 -13.62
C THR A 107 7.04 -20.80 -13.59
N GLY A 108 7.53 -20.27 -14.74
CA GLY A 108 8.78 -19.52 -14.79
C GLY A 108 8.76 -18.25 -13.94
N TYR A 109 7.62 -17.55 -13.90
CA TYR A 109 7.45 -16.38 -13.03
C TYR A 109 7.58 -16.76 -11.54
N PHE A 110 6.87 -17.81 -11.10
CA PHE A 110 6.93 -18.26 -9.70
C PHE A 110 8.28 -18.87 -9.33
N THR A 111 8.98 -19.50 -10.27
CA THR A 111 10.36 -19.98 -10.06
C THR A 111 11.31 -18.82 -9.78
N ALA A 112 11.30 -17.79 -10.64
CA ALA A 112 12.13 -16.61 -10.46
C ALA A 112 11.80 -15.84 -9.17
N LEU A 113 10.51 -15.76 -8.84
CA LEU A 113 10.06 -15.14 -7.59
C LEU A 113 10.60 -15.91 -6.37
N LYS A 114 10.48 -17.23 -6.36
CA LYS A 114 10.99 -18.08 -5.27
C LYS A 114 12.50 -17.94 -5.10
N GLU A 115 13.27 -17.88 -6.18
CA GLU A 115 14.71 -17.63 -6.14
C GLU A 115 15.04 -16.25 -5.52
N ARG A 116 14.28 -15.21 -5.90
CA ARG A 116 14.41 -13.87 -5.32
C ARG A 116 14.12 -13.89 -3.82
N LEU A 117 13.06 -14.57 -3.39
CA LEU A 117 12.72 -14.72 -1.97
C LEU A 117 13.78 -15.51 -1.20
N ASN A 118 14.34 -16.57 -1.76
CA ASN A 118 15.43 -17.32 -1.13
C ASN A 118 16.64 -16.43 -0.83
N LYS A 119 17.02 -15.56 -1.76
CA LYS A 119 18.11 -14.60 -1.56
C LYS A 119 17.77 -13.60 -0.46
N PHE A 120 16.55 -13.11 -0.45
CA PHE A 120 16.08 -12.15 0.55
C PHE A 120 16.05 -12.77 1.97
N VAL A 121 15.43 -13.93 2.12
CA VAL A 121 15.37 -14.63 3.40
C VAL A 121 16.76 -15.04 3.89
N GLY A 122 17.61 -15.51 2.96
CA GLY A 122 19.00 -15.88 3.27
C GLY A 122 19.88 -14.71 3.71
N SER A 123 19.50 -13.47 3.42
CA SER A 123 20.21 -12.28 3.93
C SER A 123 20.02 -12.03 5.42
N GLY A 124 19.05 -12.67 6.06
CA GLY A 124 18.70 -12.46 7.46
C GLY A 124 18.00 -11.11 7.76
N GLN A 125 17.74 -10.30 6.74
CA GLN A 125 17.12 -8.96 6.88
C GLN A 125 15.60 -9.00 6.66
N LEU A 126 14.93 -9.92 7.34
CA LEU A 126 13.48 -10.10 7.15
C LEU A 126 12.64 -8.94 7.72
N GLY A 127 13.07 -8.30 8.81
CA GLY A 127 12.30 -7.22 9.43
C GLY A 127 10.85 -7.64 9.71
N ILE A 128 9.89 -6.85 9.23
CA ILE A 128 8.46 -7.12 9.39
C ILE A 128 7.97 -8.39 8.65
N PHE A 129 8.77 -8.92 7.72
CA PHE A 129 8.46 -10.16 7.01
C PHE A 129 8.86 -11.43 7.78
N ALA A 130 9.50 -11.31 8.92
CA ALA A 130 9.71 -12.39 9.89
C ALA A 130 8.39 -12.68 10.64
N ASN A 131 7.30 -12.80 9.88
CA ASN A 131 5.97 -13.06 10.41
C ASN A 131 5.90 -14.44 11.06
N GLY A 132 4.88 -14.66 11.81
CA GLY A 132 4.74 -15.89 12.58
C GLY A 132 5.52 -15.89 13.91
N TYR A 133 6.23 -14.81 14.24
CA TYR A 133 6.89 -14.71 15.54
C TYR A 133 5.90 -14.70 16.72
N TRP A 134 4.63 -14.37 16.46
CA TRP A 134 3.55 -14.50 17.43
C TRP A 134 2.70 -15.76 17.26
N GLY A 135 2.93 -16.56 16.22
CA GLY A 135 2.17 -17.79 15.99
C GLY A 135 0.67 -17.58 15.79
N HIS A 136 0.27 -16.48 15.11
CA HIS A 136 -1.13 -16.13 14.98
C HIS A 136 -1.91 -17.17 14.16
N PRO A 137 -3.13 -17.57 14.59
CA PRO A 137 -3.92 -18.61 13.94
C PRO A 137 -4.43 -18.26 12.54
N ALA A 138 -4.28 -16.99 12.10
CA ALA A 138 -4.61 -16.56 10.73
C ALA A 138 -3.61 -17.04 9.67
N TYR A 139 -2.39 -17.48 10.05
CA TYR A 139 -1.41 -18.05 9.13
C TYR A 139 -1.78 -19.48 8.74
N LYS A 140 -2.77 -19.62 7.86
CA LYS A 140 -3.34 -20.91 7.40
C LYS A 140 -3.17 -21.17 5.91
N LEU A 141 -2.55 -20.25 5.17
CA LEU A 141 -2.33 -20.43 3.75
C LEU A 141 -1.31 -21.53 3.49
N THR A 142 -1.54 -22.30 2.41
CA THR A 142 -0.53 -23.23 1.92
C THR A 142 0.70 -22.48 1.41
N PRO A 143 1.87 -23.14 1.25
CA PRO A 143 3.04 -22.52 0.64
C PRO A 143 2.76 -21.88 -0.71
N GLU A 144 1.99 -22.54 -1.58
CA GLU A 144 1.61 -22.06 -2.92
C GLU A 144 0.74 -20.82 -2.84
N GLN A 145 -0.24 -20.80 -1.92
CA GLN A 145 -1.08 -19.63 -1.67
C GLN A 145 -0.27 -18.46 -1.13
N ASN A 146 0.67 -18.71 -0.22
CA ASN A 146 1.62 -17.70 0.27
C ASN A 146 2.49 -17.17 -0.87
N LEU A 147 2.98 -18.01 -1.78
CA LEU A 147 3.79 -17.55 -2.91
C LEU A 147 3.00 -16.66 -3.87
N ILE A 148 1.74 -17.00 -4.15
CA ILE A 148 0.83 -16.17 -4.94
C ILE A 148 0.58 -14.83 -4.24
N ALA A 149 0.29 -14.84 -2.95
CA ALA A 149 0.04 -13.62 -2.18
C ALA A 149 1.27 -12.70 -2.13
N VAL A 150 2.47 -13.26 -1.98
CA VAL A 150 3.73 -12.50 -2.04
C VAL A 150 3.96 -11.92 -3.43
N ALA A 151 3.63 -12.66 -4.50
CA ALA A 151 3.71 -12.13 -5.86
C ALA A 151 2.86 -10.87 -6.02
N HIS A 152 1.61 -10.91 -5.60
CA HIS A 152 0.69 -9.77 -5.66
C HIS A 152 1.15 -8.61 -4.75
N TYR A 153 1.68 -8.90 -3.57
CA TYR A 153 2.27 -7.90 -2.68
C TYR A 153 3.38 -7.10 -3.38
N LEU A 154 4.30 -7.79 -4.04
CA LEU A 154 5.40 -7.14 -4.76
C LEU A 154 4.92 -6.35 -5.98
N GLU A 155 3.90 -6.84 -6.68
CA GLU A 155 3.27 -6.09 -7.77
C GLU A 155 2.57 -4.84 -7.29
N ALA A 156 1.90 -4.87 -6.15
CA ALA A 156 1.30 -3.69 -5.54
C ALA A 156 2.34 -2.61 -5.21
N LEU A 157 3.56 -3.00 -4.79
CA LEU A 157 4.67 -2.06 -4.58
C LEU A 157 5.10 -1.35 -5.87
N GLU A 158 5.11 -2.05 -7.00
CA GLU A 158 5.43 -1.43 -8.30
C GLU A 158 4.25 -0.58 -8.80
N TRP A 159 3.03 -1.10 -8.69
CA TRP A 159 1.82 -0.41 -9.13
C TRP A 159 1.64 0.96 -8.46
N GLN A 160 1.93 1.08 -7.16
CA GLN A 160 1.80 2.36 -6.46
C GLN A 160 2.70 3.46 -7.05
N LYS A 161 3.87 3.11 -7.60
CA LYS A 161 4.77 4.07 -8.26
C LYS A 161 4.16 4.64 -9.54
N GLU A 162 3.30 3.88 -10.20
CA GLU A 162 2.64 4.33 -11.42
C GLU A 162 1.43 5.21 -11.10
N ILE A 163 0.60 4.82 -10.15
CA ILE A 163 -0.63 5.55 -9.85
C ILE A 163 -0.35 6.93 -9.23
N VAL A 164 0.71 7.07 -8.45
CA VAL A 164 1.07 8.38 -7.84
C VAL A 164 1.52 9.42 -8.87
N LYS A 165 1.79 9.05 -10.12
CA LYS A 165 2.12 10.00 -11.19
C LYS A 165 0.97 10.92 -11.56
N VAL A 166 -0.23 10.64 -11.10
CA VAL A 166 -1.42 11.48 -11.31
C VAL A 166 -1.54 12.60 -10.26
N HIS A 167 -0.80 12.51 -9.17
CA HIS A 167 -0.82 13.52 -8.07
C HIS A 167 0.04 14.76 -8.42
#